data_56100cdd15da6cabb28a9c6ca1b2b940
#
_entry.id   56100cdd15da6cabb28a9c6ca1b2b940
#
_cell.length_a   1.000
_cell.length_b   1.000
_cell.length_c   1.000
_cell.angle_alpha   90.00
_cell.angle_beta   90.00
_cell.angle_gamma   90.00
#
_symmetry.space_group_name_H-M   'P 1'
#
loop_
_entity.id
_entity.type
_entity.pdbx_description
1 polymer ?
#
loop_
_entity_poly.entity_id
_entity_poly.type
_entity_poly.pdbx_seq_one_letter_code
_entity_poly.pdbx_strand_id
1 'polypeptide(L)'
;MLAAILTWALRANHGMGTSMPGRPRIGISFAEEFGPAAFIMRARAEGLRDFGACMSPANAFYLIQGIETLPVRMGRHVANAEAVARFLEAHAAVAWVKYPGLESHPDHSLAKRQLPNGAGAILSFGIKGGRKAGAKLIERLRVFSHLANVGDAKSLVIHPASTTHQQMSVQELASAGVGEELVRLSVGLEDAQDLIDDLAQALAASQKG
;
A
#
# COMPACT_ATOMS: atom_id res chain seq x y z
N MET A 1 0.86 -10.67 -3.51
CA MET A 1 -0.61 -10.58 -3.68
C MET A 1 -1.15 -11.71 -4.55
N LEU A 2 -0.65 -11.94 -5.77
CA LEU A 2 -1.13 -13.04 -6.64
C LEU A 2 -1.01 -14.43 -5.99
N ALA A 3 0.12 -14.74 -5.34
CA ALA A 3 0.32 -16.01 -4.64
C ALA A 3 -0.66 -16.22 -3.47
N ALA A 4 -1.00 -15.16 -2.74
CA ALA A 4 -1.98 -15.23 -1.66
C ALA A 4 -3.40 -15.48 -2.19
N ILE A 5 -3.77 -14.86 -3.31
CA ILE A 5 -5.05 -15.07 -3.99
C ILE A 5 -5.13 -16.50 -4.55
N LEU A 6 -4.04 -16.99 -5.15
CA LEU A 6 -3.96 -18.38 -5.62
C LEU A 6 -4.05 -19.39 -4.47
N THR A 7 -3.35 -19.12 -3.37
CA THR A 7 -3.38 -19.96 -2.16
C THR A 7 -4.76 -19.95 -1.52
N TRP A 8 -5.44 -18.81 -1.50
CA TRP A 8 -6.82 -18.70 -1.03
C TRP A 8 -7.80 -19.47 -1.93
N ALA A 9 -7.68 -19.32 -3.24
CA ALA A 9 -8.51 -20.05 -4.20
C ALA A 9 -8.30 -21.58 -4.14
N LEU A 10 -7.06 -22.01 -3.90
CA LEU A 10 -6.72 -23.43 -3.72
C LEU A 10 -7.17 -23.97 -2.35
N ARG A 11 -7.01 -23.20 -1.27
CA ARG A 11 -7.43 -23.59 0.09
C ARG A 11 -8.95 -23.55 0.30
N ALA A 12 -9.65 -22.64 -0.34
CA ALA A 12 -11.11 -22.58 -0.28
C ALA A 12 -11.79 -23.83 -0.87
N ASN A 13 -11.02 -24.68 -1.54
CA ASN A 13 -11.51 -25.98 -2.05
C ASN A 13 -11.63 -27.07 -0.98
N HIS A 14 -11.07 -26.88 0.21
CA HIS A 14 -11.07 -27.91 1.27
C HIS A 14 -12.08 -27.68 2.39
N GLY A 15 -13.19 -27.00 2.19
CA GLY A 15 -14.11 -26.96 3.30
C GLY A 15 -15.29 -26.01 3.32
N MET A 16 -15.50 -25.19 2.33
CA MET A 16 -16.76 -24.48 2.24
C MET A 16 -17.73 -25.20 1.29
N GLY A 17 -18.12 -26.39 1.69
CA GLY A 17 -19.41 -26.89 1.29
C GLY A 17 -20.45 -25.97 1.91
N THR A 18 -21.01 -25.02 1.18
CA THR A 18 -22.27 -24.40 1.55
C THR A 18 -23.32 -25.49 1.50
N SER A 19 -23.43 -26.27 2.58
CA SER A 19 -24.49 -27.18 2.80
C SER A 19 -25.75 -26.38 3.16
N MET A 20 -26.49 -25.93 2.17
CA MET A 20 -27.90 -25.71 2.40
C MET A 20 -28.52 -27.10 2.68
N PRO A 21 -29.25 -27.30 3.79
CA PRO A 21 -29.88 -28.56 4.07
C PRO A 21 -30.81 -28.93 2.92
N GLY A 22 -30.60 -30.09 2.29
CA GLY A 22 -31.50 -30.66 1.29
C GLY A 22 -31.06 -30.59 -0.17
N ARG A 23 -29.90 -30.09 -0.52
CA ARG A 23 -29.35 -30.16 -1.90
C ARG A 23 -28.24 -31.21 -2.00
N PRO A 24 -28.24 -32.10 -3.04
CA PRO A 24 -27.10 -33.00 -3.26
C PRO A 24 -25.82 -32.15 -3.50
N ARG A 25 -24.74 -32.54 -2.82
CA ARG A 25 -23.41 -31.95 -3.04
C ARG A 25 -22.94 -32.31 -4.44
N ILE A 26 -23.08 -31.41 -5.39
CA ILE A 26 -22.30 -31.48 -6.63
C ILE A 26 -20.95 -30.86 -6.29
N GLY A 27 -20.10 -31.65 -5.65
CA GLY A 27 -18.75 -31.22 -5.29
C GLY A 27 -17.82 -31.34 -6.49
N ILE A 28 -17.71 -30.30 -7.31
CA ILE A 28 -16.64 -30.19 -8.29
C ILE A 28 -15.46 -29.52 -7.58
N SER A 29 -14.30 -30.18 -7.58
CA SER A 29 -13.04 -29.55 -7.20
C SER A 29 -12.54 -28.74 -8.40
N PHE A 30 -12.70 -27.42 -8.37
CA PHE A 30 -12.22 -26.55 -9.45
C PHE A 30 -10.72 -26.69 -9.70
N ALA A 31 -9.92 -26.98 -8.67
CA ALA A 31 -8.48 -27.18 -8.82
C ALA A 31 -8.17 -28.47 -9.58
N GLU A 32 -8.89 -29.55 -9.32
CA GLU A 32 -8.69 -30.86 -9.99
C GLU A 32 -9.22 -30.84 -11.42
N GLU A 33 -10.38 -30.22 -11.63
CA GLU A 33 -11.05 -30.20 -12.94
C GLU A 33 -10.41 -29.20 -13.91
N PHE A 34 -10.03 -28.02 -13.44
CA PHE A 34 -9.60 -26.91 -14.30
C PHE A 34 -8.11 -26.51 -14.11
N GLY A 35 -7.38 -27.12 -13.19
CA GLY A 35 -5.95 -26.84 -12.96
C GLY A 35 -5.64 -25.33 -12.86
N PRO A 36 -4.76 -24.78 -13.72
CA PRO A 36 -4.38 -23.36 -13.69
C PRO A 36 -5.56 -22.40 -13.90
N ALA A 37 -6.63 -22.83 -14.54
CA ALA A 37 -7.83 -22.04 -14.78
C ALA A 37 -8.84 -22.09 -13.62
N ALA A 38 -8.59 -22.84 -12.55
CA ALA A 38 -9.51 -23.07 -11.44
C ALA A 38 -10.08 -21.78 -10.84
N PHE A 39 -9.25 -20.78 -10.63
CA PHE A 39 -9.68 -19.50 -10.07
C PHE A 39 -10.70 -18.79 -10.95
N ILE A 40 -10.40 -18.64 -12.25
CA ILE A 40 -11.28 -17.91 -13.17
C ILE A 40 -12.59 -18.68 -13.41
N MET A 41 -12.52 -20.00 -13.47
CA MET A 41 -13.70 -20.84 -13.64
C MET A 41 -14.61 -20.77 -12.41
N ARG A 42 -14.06 -20.79 -11.21
CA ARG A 42 -14.83 -20.58 -9.98
C ARG A 42 -15.43 -19.18 -9.90
N ALA A 43 -14.65 -18.15 -10.24
CA ALA A 43 -15.14 -16.78 -10.26
C ALA A 43 -16.32 -16.61 -11.20
N ARG A 44 -16.32 -17.31 -12.35
CA ARG A 44 -17.44 -17.29 -13.31
C ARG A 44 -18.62 -18.12 -12.85
N ALA A 45 -18.37 -19.32 -12.33
CA ALA A 45 -19.45 -20.27 -12.00
C ALA A 45 -20.20 -19.91 -10.71
N GLU A 46 -19.53 -19.32 -9.74
CA GLU A 46 -20.11 -18.92 -8.45
C GLU A 46 -20.25 -17.38 -8.38
N GLY A 47 -19.15 -16.63 -8.44
CA GLY A 47 -19.18 -15.17 -8.25
C GLY A 47 -20.03 -14.45 -9.29
N LEU A 48 -19.70 -14.61 -10.57
CA LEU A 48 -20.40 -13.92 -11.66
C LEU A 48 -21.86 -14.38 -11.77
N ARG A 49 -22.10 -15.69 -11.71
CA ARG A 49 -23.44 -16.25 -11.84
C ARG A 49 -24.36 -15.85 -10.70
N ASP A 50 -23.87 -15.93 -9.46
CA ASP A 50 -24.71 -15.75 -8.28
C ASP A 50 -24.90 -14.25 -7.92
N PHE A 51 -23.87 -13.44 -8.09
CA PHE A 51 -23.93 -11.99 -7.83
C PHE A 51 -24.27 -11.14 -9.06
N GLY A 52 -24.10 -11.68 -10.25
CA GLY A 52 -24.39 -10.96 -11.50
C GLY A 52 -23.55 -9.71 -11.73
N ALA A 53 -22.39 -9.60 -11.07
CA ALA A 53 -21.55 -8.40 -11.14
C ALA A 53 -21.07 -8.13 -12.56
N CYS A 54 -21.43 -6.97 -13.09
CA CYS A 54 -21.06 -6.52 -14.42
C CYS A 54 -20.56 -5.08 -14.37
N MET A 55 -19.45 -4.82 -15.05
CA MET A 55 -18.92 -3.47 -15.15
C MET A 55 -19.78 -2.63 -16.10
N SER A 56 -20.24 -1.46 -15.68
CA SER A 56 -20.93 -0.53 -16.57
C SER A 56 -19.97 0.03 -17.64
N PRO A 57 -20.46 0.38 -18.84
CA PRO A 57 -19.62 1.02 -19.87
C PRO A 57 -18.95 2.30 -19.39
N ALA A 58 -19.61 3.11 -18.56
CA ALA A 58 -19.04 4.31 -17.97
C ALA A 58 -17.85 4.00 -17.05
N ASN A 59 -17.97 2.98 -16.18
CA ASN A 59 -16.85 2.55 -15.32
C ASN A 59 -15.68 2.01 -16.14
N ALA A 60 -15.95 1.26 -17.21
CA ALA A 60 -14.92 0.79 -18.14
C ALA A 60 -14.17 1.96 -18.79
N PHE A 61 -14.90 2.99 -19.23
CA PHE A 61 -14.32 4.19 -19.80
C PHE A 61 -13.39 4.91 -18.81
N TYR A 62 -13.82 5.13 -17.56
CA TYR A 62 -12.98 5.76 -16.54
C TYR A 62 -11.72 4.94 -16.23
N LEU A 63 -11.83 3.62 -16.18
CA LEU A 63 -10.66 2.75 -15.99
C LEU A 63 -9.67 2.86 -17.16
N ILE A 64 -10.15 2.88 -18.40
CA ILE A 64 -9.31 3.03 -19.60
C ILE A 64 -8.58 4.37 -19.54
N GLN A 65 -9.29 5.48 -19.28
CA GLN A 65 -8.68 6.80 -19.14
C GLN A 65 -7.59 6.82 -18.05
N GLY A 66 -7.85 6.16 -16.92
CA GLY A 66 -6.86 6.03 -15.85
C GLY A 66 -5.64 5.22 -16.25
N ILE A 67 -5.81 4.16 -17.05
CA ILE A 67 -4.72 3.30 -17.52
C ILE A 67 -3.87 4.02 -18.58
N GLU A 68 -4.48 4.75 -19.51
CA GLU A 68 -3.78 5.47 -20.58
C GLU A 68 -2.74 6.47 -20.05
N THR A 69 -3.04 7.12 -18.91
CA THR A 69 -2.14 8.11 -18.30
C THR A 69 -1.23 7.52 -17.21
N LEU A 70 -1.38 6.25 -16.88
CA LEU A 70 -0.66 5.61 -15.78
C LEU A 70 0.87 5.68 -15.91
N PRO A 71 1.49 5.42 -17.09
CA PRO A 71 2.94 5.50 -17.22
C PRO A 71 3.50 6.90 -16.92
N VAL A 72 2.82 7.95 -17.34
CA VAL A 72 3.22 9.34 -17.09
C VAL A 72 3.11 9.68 -15.61
N ARG A 73 2.00 9.29 -14.97
CA ARG A 73 1.81 9.50 -13.54
C ARG A 73 2.84 8.73 -12.71
N MET A 74 3.10 7.46 -13.05
CA MET A 74 4.07 6.65 -12.32
C MET A 74 5.49 7.21 -12.40
N GLY A 75 5.91 7.76 -13.56
CA GLY A 75 7.19 8.44 -13.68
C GLY A 75 7.32 9.62 -12.69
N ARG A 76 6.27 10.44 -12.58
CA ARG A 76 6.25 11.57 -11.62
C ARG A 76 6.20 11.09 -10.17
N HIS A 77 5.38 10.10 -9.85
CA HIS A 77 5.31 9.50 -8.52
C HIS A 77 6.68 8.99 -8.04
N VAL A 78 7.37 8.25 -8.89
CA VAL A 78 8.69 7.69 -8.58
C VAL A 78 9.72 8.78 -8.35
N ALA A 79 9.80 9.78 -9.25
CA ALA A 79 10.72 10.89 -9.10
C ALA A 79 10.49 11.67 -7.79
N ASN A 80 9.24 11.95 -7.46
CA ASN A 80 8.89 12.61 -6.20
C ASN A 80 9.25 11.76 -4.98
N ALA A 81 8.96 10.45 -5.02
CA ALA A 81 9.29 9.55 -3.91
C ALA A 81 10.79 9.44 -3.67
N GLU A 82 11.60 9.40 -4.73
CA GLU A 82 13.06 9.42 -4.61
C GLU A 82 13.58 10.73 -3.98
N ALA A 83 13.06 11.87 -4.42
CA ALA A 83 13.44 13.17 -3.86
C ALA A 83 13.08 13.26 -2.37
N VAL A 84 11.84 12.88 -2.01
CA VAL A 84 11.37 12.85 -0.62
C VAL A 84 12.18 11.86 0.23
N ALA A 85 12.46 10.66 -0.29
CA ALA A 85 13.23 9.65 0.44
C ALA A 85 14.65 10.13 0.76
N ARG A 86 15.34 10.74 -0.21
CA ARG A 86 16.69 11.33 0.00
C ARG A 86 16.68 12.48 1.02
N PHE A 87 15.67 13.33 0.95
CA PHE A 87 15.48 14.40 1.93
C PHE A 87 15.31 13.82 3.35
N LEU A 88 14.44 12.83 3.50
CA LEU A 88 14.17 12.20 4.79
C LEU A 88 15.40 11.46 5.34
N GLU A 89 16.16 10.77 4.49
CA GLU A 89 17.38 10.06 4.87
C GLU A 89 18.45 10.99 5.46
N ALA A 90 18.55 12.21 4.93
CA ALA A 90 19.49 13.23 5.41
C ALA A 90 18.98 14.04 6.61
N HIS A 91 17.69 13.91 6.98
CA HIS A 91 17.08 14.80 7.95
C HIS A 91 17.34 14.37 9.41
N ALA A 92 17.79 15.30 10.26
CA ALA A 92 18.21 15.02 11.64
C ALA A 92 17.11 14.42 12.55
N ALA A 93 15.83 14.74 12.31
CA ALA A 93 14.68 14.22 13.06
C ALA A 93 14.23 12.81 12.60
N VAL A 94 14.84 12.26 11.55
CA VAL A 94 14.54 10.93 11.02
C VAL A 94 15.56 9.93 11.54
N ALA A 95 15.12 8.77 11.97
CA ALA A 95 15.96 7.70 12.49
C ALA A 95 16.36 6.70 11.40
N TRP A 96 15.42 6.41 10.48
CA TRP A 96 15.62 5.47 9.37
C TRP A 96 14.60 5.75 8.26
N VAL A 97 14.93 5.35 7.04
CA VAL A 97 14.03 5.37 5.87
C VAL A 97 14.02 3.98 5.22
N LYS A 98 12.85 3.48 4.87
CA LYS A 98 12.66 2.24 4.10
C LYS A 98 12.09 2.58 2.74
N TYR A 99 12.95 2.64 1.74
CA TYR A 99 12.61 2.84 0.34
C TYR A 99 13.64 2.14 -0.55
N PRO A 100 13.25 1.13 -1.34
CA PRO A 100 14.20 0.33 -2.13
C PRO A 100 14.97 1.11 -3.21
N GLY A 101 14.52 2.33 -3.53
CA GLY A 101 15.25 3.25 -4.42
C GLY A 101 16.50 3.88 -3.81
N LEU A 102 16.64 3.89 -2.47
CA LEU A 102 17.85 4.39 -1.79
C LEU A 102 18.98 3.36 -1.83
N GLU A 103 20.21 3.82 -2.00
CA GLU A 103 21.40 2.94 -2.00
C GLU A 103 21.64 2.26 -0.64
N SER A 104 21.23 2.91 0.44
CA SER A 104 21.28 2.38 1.81
C SER A 104 20.32 1.22 2.09
N HIS A 105 19.32 1.02 1.22
CA HIS A 105 18.33 -0.05 1.43
C HIS A 105 18.94 -1.43 1.11
N PRO A 106 18.77 -2.45 1.97
CA PRO A 106 19.37 -3.78 1.77
C PRO A 106 18.98 -4.44 0.45
N ASP A 107 17.77 -4.19 -0.04
CA ASP A 107 17.26 -4.75 -1.30
C ASP A 107 17.45 -3.82 -2.52
N HIS A 108 18.26 -2.77 -2.42
CA HIS A 108 18.46 -1.81 -3.51
C HIS A 108 18.90 -2.49 -4.83
N SER A 109 19.89 -3.37 -4.74
CA SER A 109 20.39 -4.11 -5.92
C SER A 109 19.33 -5.02 -6.54
N LEU A 110 18.47 -5.62 -5.71
CA LEU A 110 17.35 -6.43 -6.17
C LEU A 110 16.28 -5.54 -6.83
N ALA A 111 15.96 -4.41 -6.21
CA ALA A 111 15.00 -3.44 -6.75
C ALA A 111 15.46 -2.91 -8.12
N LYS A 112 16.70 -2.51 -8.27
CA LYS A 112 17.27 -2.10 -9.58
C LYS A 112 17.10 -3.14 -10.68
N ARG A 113 17.27 -4.42 -10.33
CA ARG A 113 17.13 -5.51 -11.30
C ARG A 113 15.69 -5.83 -11.66
N GLN A 114 14.79 -5.81 -10.69
CA GLN A 114 13.39 -6.19 -10.87
C GLN A 114 12.45 -5.02 -11.21
N LEU A 115 12.82 -3.81 -10.85
CA LEU A 115 12.04 -2.58 -11.02
C LEU A 115 12.86 -1.52 -11.77
N PRO A 116 13.22 -1.77 -13.03
CA PRO A 116 14.15 -0.90 -13.77
C PRO A 116 13.63 0.53 -13.97
N ASN A 117 12.32 0.72 -13.88
CA ASN A 117 11.64 2.02 -14.06
C ASN A 117 11.37 2.73 -12.73
N GLY A 118 11.95 2.26 -11.62
CA GLY A 118 11.85 2.87 -10.31
C GLY A 118 11.12 2.05 -9.26
N ALA A 119 11.38 2.34 -7.99
CA ALA A 119 10.95 1.54 -6.84
C ALA A 119 9.52 1.85 -6.33
N GLY A 120 8.71 2.52 -7.13
CA GLY A 120 7.35 2.92 -6.76
C GLY A 120 7.31 4.21 -5.92
N ALA A 121 6.17 4.49 -5.31
CA ALA A 121 5.93 5.76 -4.62
C ALA A 121 5.49 5.60 -3.15
N ILE A 122 5.66 4.41 -2.60
CA ILE A 122 5.38 4.13 -1.19
C ILE A 122 6.70 4.02 -0.45
N LEU A 123 6.85 4.79 0.62
CA LEU A 123 7.99 4.72 1.51
C LEU A 123 7.54 4.78 2.97
N SER A 124 8.40 4.33 3.87
CA SER A 124 8.20 4.47 5.30
C SER A 124 9.45 5.03 5.95
N PHE A 125 9.28 5.77 7.03
CA PHE A 125 10.39 6.27 7.81
C PHE A 125 10.06 6.26 9.31
N GLY A 126 11.07 6.22 10.14
CA GLY A 126 10.95 6.34 11.58
C GLY A 126 11.28 7.76 12.04
N ILE A 127 10.32 8.42 12.70
CA ILE A 127 10.56 9.73 13.31
C ILE A 127 11.15 9.60 14.70
N LYS A 128 12.17 10.41 15.02
CA LYS A 128 12.70 10.49 16.40
C LYS A 128 11.68 11.12 17.33
N GLY A 129 11.52 10.56 18.54
CA GLY A 129 10.51 10.98 19.51
C GLY A 129 9.25 10.11 19.52
N GLY A 130 9.24 9.02 18.73
CA GLY A 130 8.22 7.97 18.78
C GLY A 130 6.80 8.47 18.48
N ARG A 131 5.81 7.84 19.14
CA ARG A 131 4.37 8.06 18.90
C ARG A 131 3.96 9.53 19.00
N LYS A 132 4.47 10.26 19.99
CA LYS A 132 4.11 11.69 20.18
C LYS A 132 4.59 12.56 19.03
N ALA A 133 5.83 12.36 18.61
CA ALA A 133 6.38 13.10 17.47
C ALA A 133 5.67 12.74 16.17
N GLY A 134 5.34 11.45 15.96
CA GLY A 134 4.56 10.99 14.79
C GLY A 134 3.17 11.63 14.71
N ALA A 135 2.42 11.64 15.80
CA ALA A 135 1.12 12.29 15.85
C ALA A 135 1.22 13.80 15.56
N LYS A 136 2.19 14.48 16.18
CA LYS A 136 2.42 15.91 15.99
C LYS A 136 2.88 16.26 14.57
N LEU A 137 3.67 15.39 13.93
CA LEU A 137 4.01 15.51 12.52
C LEU A 137 2.75 15.55 11.66
N ILE A 138 1.86 14.57 11.81
CA ILE A 138 0.60 14.49 11.04
C ILE A 138 -0.23 15.76 11.16
N GLU A 139 -0.36 16.31 12.37
CA GLU A 139 -1.14 17.53 12.63
C GLU A 139 -0.55 18.78 11.96
N ARG A 140 0.73 18.78 11.62
CA ARG A 140 1.44 19.93 11.06
C ARG A 140 1.58 19.89 9.55
N LEU A 141 1.36 18.75 8.91
CA LEU A 141 1.35 18.63 7.46
C LEU A 141 0.17 19.40 6.85
N ARG A 142 0.40 20.02 5.69
CA ARG A 142 -0.56 20.87 4.98
C ARG A 142 -0.85 20.38 3.56
N VAL A 143 0.15 19.78 2.91
CA VAL A 143 0.05 19.23 1.55
C VAL A 143 -0.32 17.75 1.62
N PHE A 144 0.32 16.99 2.50
CA PHE A 144 -0.01 15.58 2.68
C PHE A 144 -1.37 15.41 3.35
N SER A 145 -2.26 14.66 2.71
CA SER A 145 -3.55 14.31 3.30
C SER A 145 -3.43 13.13 4.27
N HIS A 146 -4.01 13.25 5.45
CA HIS A 146 -4.04 12.17 6.43
C HIS A 146 -5.09 11.13 6.04
N LEU A 147 -4.67 10.12 5.29
CA LEU A 147 -5.53 9.07 4.74
C LEU A 147 -4.77 7.77 4.51
N ALA A 148 -5.38 6.64 4.87
CA ALA A 148 -4.84 5.31 4.63
C ALA A 148 -5.24 4.80 3.24
N ASN A 149 -4.48 5.19 2.21
CA ASN A 149 -4.63 4.70 0.84
C ASN A 149 -3.25 4.60 0.17
N VAL A 150 -3.21 4.11 -1.06
CA VAL A 150 -2.00 4.02 -1.89
C VAL A 150 -2.34 4.35 -3.35
N GLY A 151 -1.42 5.03 -4.04
CA GLY A 151 -1.54 5.31 -5.47
C GLY A 151 -2.51 6.43 -5.84
N ASP A 152 -2.90 7.26 -4.89
CA ASP A 152 -3.65 8.48 -5.14
C ASP A 152 -2.76 9.51 -5.87
N ALA A 153 -3.36 10.37 -6.68
CA ALA A 153 -2.68 11.51 -7.29
C ALA A 153 -2.17 12.51 -6.24
N LYS A 154 -2.82 12.57 -5.08
CA LYS A 154 -2.41 13.36 -3.91
C LYS A 154 -1.45 12.59 -3.03
N SER A 155 -0.52 13.29 -2.41
CA SER A 155 0.35 12.73 -1.39
C SER A 155 -0.42 12.44 -0.11
N LEU A 156 -0.25 11.23 0.39
CA LEU A 156 -0.95 10.74 1.58
C LEU A 156 0.06 10.35 2.65
N VAL A 157 -0.35 10.52 3.90
CA VAL A 157 0.44 10.17 5.08
C VAL A 157 -0.40 9.42 6.08
N ILE A 158 0.20 8.45 6.75
CA ILE A 158 -0.40 7.78 7.90
C ILE A 158 0.65 7.48 8.95
N HIS A 159 0.28 7.65 10.21
CA HIS A 159 1.03 7.19 11.38
C HIS A 159 0.25 6.02 12.00
N PRO A 160 0.58 4.76 11.66
CA PRO A 160 -0.24 3.60 12.00
C PRO A 160 -0.49 3.44 13.49
N ALA A 161 0.53 3.68 14.33
CA ALA A 161 0.42 3.53 15.77
C ALA A 161 -0.63 4.45 16.43
N SER A 162 -0.92 5.63 15.85
CA SER A 162 -1.96 6.54 16.36
C SER A 162 -3.30 6.44 15.62
N THR A 163 -3.40 5.61 14.57
CA THR A 163 -4.59 5.52 13.71
C THR A 163 -5.04 4.08 13.50
N THR A 164 -4.64 3.43 12.43
CA THR A 164 -5.12 2.09 12.04
C THR A 164 -4.77 0.98 13.03
N HIS A 165 -3.73 1.17 13.84
CA HIS A 165 -3.24 0.20 14.82
C HIS A 165 -3.30 0.75 16.26
N GLN A 166 -4.09 1.80 16.51
CA GLN A 166 -4.16 2.46 17.83
C GLN A 166 -4.63 1.55 18.97
N GLN A 167 -5.33 0.46 18.65
CA GLN A 167 -5.85 -0.51 19.62
C GLN A 167 -4.81 -1.59 19.99
N MET A 168 -3.68 -1.66 19.27
CA MET A 168 -2.64 -2.63 19.51
C MET A 168 -1.70 -2.17 20.63
N SER A 169 -1.28 -3.11 21.46
CA SER A 169 -0.20 -2.90 22.44
C SER A 169 1.15 -2.70 21.73
N VAL A 170 2.14 -2.18 22.46
CA VAL A 170 3.50 -1.98 21.93
C VAL A 170 4.12 -3.30 21.44
N GLN A 171 3.85 -4.41 22.13
CA GLN A 171 4.34 -5.73 21.73
C GLN A 171 3.67 -6.25 20.45
N GLU A 172 2.37 -6.04 20.30
CA GLU A 172 1.64 -6.42 19.08
C GLU A 172 2.08 -5.59 17.89
N LEU A 173 2.29 -4.27 18.07
CA LEU A 173 2.85 -3.38 17.05
C LEU A 173 4.23 -3.86 16.60
N ALA A 174 5.12 -4.18 17.55
CA ALA A 174 6.45 -4.68 17.24
C ALA A 174 6.40 -6.02 16.47
N SER A 175 5.50 -6.94 16.88
CA SER A 175 5.29 -8.22 16.21
C SER A 175 4.74 -8.05 14.77
N ALA A 176 3.96 -7.00 14.53
CA ALA A 176 3.46 -6.63 13.22
C ALA A 176 4.50 -5.87 12.36
N GLY A 177 5.69 -5.59 12.90
CA GLY A 177 6.73 -4.80 12.22
C GLY A 177 6.39 -3.31 12.12
N VAL A 178 5.48 -2.84 12.96
CA VAL A 178 5.02 -1.44 13.03
C VAL A 178 5.54 -0.83 14.33
N GLY A 179 6.63 -0.06 14.24
CA GLY A 179 7.14 0.70 15.38
C GLY A 179 6.26 1.92 15.71
N GLU A 180 6.32 2.40 16.94
CA GLU A 180 5.60 3.61 17.36
C GLU A 180 6.05 4.88 16.63
N GLU A 181 7.25 4.84 16.07
CA GLU A 181 7.87 5.91 15.29
C GLU A 181 7.55 5.86 13.79
N LEU A 182 6.90 4.79 13.32
CA LEU A 182 6.70 4.53 11.89
C LEU A 182 5.69 5.48 11.27
N VAL A 183 6.11 6.19 10.23
CA VAL A 183 5.26 6.99 9.35
C VAL A 183 5.35 6.40 7.94
N ARG A 184 4.21 6.22 7.27
CA ARG A 184 4.15 5.78 5.88
C ARG A 184 3.64 6.91 4.99
N LEU A 185 4.32 7.12 3.87
CA LEU A 185 3.91 8.03 2.81
C LEU A 185 3.49 7.27 1.56
N SER A 186 2.46 7.76 0.90
CA SER A 186 2.14 7.47 -0.49
C SER A 186 2.31 8.77 -1.26
N VAL A 187 3.43 8.89 -1.97
CA VAL A 187 3.84 10.15 -2.59
C VAL A 187 3.08 10.40 -3.88
N GLY A 188 2.49 11.57 -4.03
CA GLY A 188 1.63 11.98 -5.14
C GLY A 188 2.37 12.71 -6.27
N LEU A 189 1.60 13.49 -7.02
CA LEU A 189 2.04 14.18 -8.25
C LEU A 189 2.40 15.65 -8.04
N GLU A 190 2.28 16.17 -6.82
CA GLU A 190 2.57 17.56 -6.45
C GLU A 190 4.01 17.95 -6.82
N ASP A 191 4.38 19.19 -6.70
CA ASP A 191 5.76 19.59 -6.85
C ASP A 191 6.62 18.98 -5.74
N ALA A 192 7.77 18.41 -6.11
CA ALA A 192 8.65 17.74 -5.16
C ALA A 192 9.15 18.67 -4.06
N GLN A 193 9.39 19.96 -4.39
CA GLN A 193 9.86 20.93 -3.41
C GLN A 193 8.76 21.29 -2.41
N ASP A 194 7.51 21.42 -2.85
CA ASP A 194 6.37 21.67 -1.96
C ASP A 194 6.20 20.51 -0.96
N LEU A 195 6.39 19.27 -1.40
CA LEU A 195 6.35 18.09 -0.53
C LEU A 195 7.49 18.10 0.50
N ILE A 196 8.70 18.46 0.08
CA ILE A 196 9.87 18.54 0.94
C ILE A 196 9.70 19.68 1.96
N ASP A 197 9.22 20.83 1.55
CA ASP A 197 9.02 21.99 2.41
C ASP A 197 7.94 21.71 3.48
N ASP A 198 6.86 21.03 3.07
CA ASP A 198 5.80 20.60 4.00
C ASP A 198 6.32 19.60 5.04
N LEU A 199 7.12 18.61 4.61
CA LEU A 199 7.76 17.68 5.53
C LEU A 199 8.78 18.36 6.44
N ALA A 200 9.59 19.27 5.92
CA ALA A 200 10.61 19.98 6.68
C ALA A 200 10.01 20.79 7.84
N GLN A 201 8.97 21.59 7.55
CA GLN A 201 8.30 22.40 8.57
C GLN A 201 7.59 21.52 9.62
N ALA A 202 6.96 20.42 9.20
CA ALA A 202 6.26 19.50 10.09
C ALA A 202 7.23 18.69 10.98
N LEU A 203 8.36 18.23 10.42
CA LEU A 203 9.43 17.56 11.16
C LEU A 203 10.05 18.51 12.20
N ALA A 204 10.36 19.75 11.83
CA ALA A 204 10.87 20.75 12.76
C ALA A 204 9.89 21.06 13.91
N ALA A 205 8.60 21.14 13.60
CA ALA A 205 7.56 21.36 14.59
C ALA A 205 7.37 20.17 15.53
N SER A 206 7.50 18.94 15.04
CA SER A 206 7.32 17.71 15.82
C SER A 206 8.36 17.52 16.90
N GLN A 207 9.57 18.10 16.76
CA GLN A 207 10.68 18.00 17.71
C GLN A 207 10.66 19.09 18.81
N LYS A 208 9.81 20.11 18.64
CA LYS A 208 9.63 21.12 19.70
C LYS A 208 8.69 20.54 20.75
N GLY A 209 9.14 20.40 21.99
CA GLY A 209 8.46 19.85 23.14
C GLY A 209 7.06 20.43 23.41
#